data_5c518c63ce01fc8d88b41a33cd932c3f
#
_entry.id   5c518c63ce01fc8d88b41a33cd932c3f
#
_cell.length_a   1.000
_cell.length_b   1.000
_cell.length_c   1.000
_cell.angle_alpha   90.00
_cell.angle_beta   90.00
_cell.angle_gamma   90.00
#
_symmetry.space_group_name_H-M   'P 1'
#
loop_
_entity.id
_entity.type
_entity.pdbx_description
1 polymer ?
#
loop_
_entity_poly.entity_id
_entity_poly.type
_entity_poly.pdbx_seq_one_letter_code
_entity_poly.pdbx_strand_id
1 'polypeptide(L)'
;MAAEWRKYMSKKRVLIIGSSNLDFVMNMYKLPEAGETVIDNGGVAYIPGGKGASAAIAFSRLGAESVFCAKLGADIHGQKLYNYYKEIGLNTAYIKVDHDTPTGLAVVLKEGDGTSRSVVFPGANAQLTTEIILEAFECNPDALYLGFEIPYPMVVAAAKVAASKGIPIFIDATAASKELDLELLPPVEVFSPNEQEALELTGILPTSMETSLRAALAIARKSKAKNVVIKQGARGAFLYDGKRYNTFPAVRADKMVDPTSAGDAFTAAMTLEYLRNGGDIKEAIKYGNVAAAITITRAGAGSSIPTEEEINAFLAN
;
A
#
# COMPACT_ATOMS: atom_id res chain seq x y z
N MET A 1 -13.72 25.46 -11.91
CA MET A 1 -12.47 25.56 -12.70
C MET A 1 -11.47 24.45 -12.38
N ALA A 2 -10.95 24.28 -11.15
CA ALA A 2 -9.97 23.19 -10.87
C ALA A 2 -10.51 21.77 -11.15
N ALA A 3 -11.78 21.48 -10.83
CA ALA A 3 -12.42 20.17 -11.08
C ALA A 3 -12.67 19.89 -12.58
N GLU A 4 -12.88 20.90 -13.39
CA GLU A 4 -13.08 20.73 -14.83
C GLU A 4 -11.78 20.45 -15.58
N TRP A 5 -10.65 21.06 -15.18
CA TRP A 5 -9.34 20.80 -15.75
C TRP A 5 -8.88 19.34 -15.50
N ARG A 6 -9.21 18.76 -14.32
CA ARG A 6 -8.90 17.36 -14.01
C ARG A 6 -9.56 16.36 -14.98
N LYS A 7 -10.73 16.68 -15.53
CA LYS A 7 -11.47 15.84 -16.47
C LYS A 7 -10.81 15.69 -17.84
N TYR A 8 -9.90 16.59 -18.18
CA TYR A 8 -9.15 16.61 -19.45
C TYR A 8 -7.72 16.10 -19.33
N MET A 9 -7.22 15.84 -18.12
CA MET A 9 -5.91 15.21 -17.94
C MET A 9 -6.01 13.71 -18.22
N SER A 10 -5.10 13.17 -19.03
CA SER A 10 -4.99 11.72 -19.23
C SER A 10 -4.84 11.02 -17.89
N LYS A 11 -5.55 9.89 -17.71
CA LYS A 11 -5.40 9.06 -16.50
C LYS A 11 -3.93 8.73 -16.30
N LYS A 12 -3.43 8.91 -15.08
CA LYS A 12 -2.08 8.47 -14.71
C LYS A 12 -2.02 6.96 -14.67
N ARG A 13 -1.05 6.39 -15.35
CA ARG A 13 -0.78 4.96 -15.33
C ARG A 13 0.22 4.64 -14.24
N VAL A 14 -0.19 3.87 -13.25
CA VAL A 14 0.67 3.43 -12.16
C VAL A 14 0.88 1.93 -12.27
N LEU A 15 2.16 1.52 -12.35
CA LEU A 15 2.53 0.12 -12.26
C LEU A 15 2.73 -0.23 -10.79
N ILE A 16 1.93 -1.16 -10.30
CA ILE A 16 2.04 -1.72 -8.96
C ILE A 16 2.66 -3.11 -9.08
N ILE A 17 3.83 -3.31 -8.46
CA ILE A 17 4.46 -4.62 -8.37
C ILE A 17 4.42 -5.05 -6.92
N GLY A 18 3.70 -6.13 -6.61
CA GLY A 18 3.48 -6.49 -5.22
C GLY A 18 2.73 -7.80 -5.01
N SER A 19 2.45 -8.07 -3.74
CA SER A 19 1.78 -9.27 -3.27
C SER A 19 0.29 -9.29 -3.59
N SER A 20 -0.22 -10.51 -3.75
CA SER A 20 -1.64 -10.82 -3.82
C SER A 20 -1.92 -12.05 -2.95
N ASN A 21 -2.75 -11.90 -1.93
CA ASN A 21 -3.11 -12.96 -0.99
C ASN A 21 -4.61 -13.18 -0.96
N LEU A 22 -5.04 -14.38 -0.61
CA LEU A 22 -6.36 -14.58 -0.05
C LEU A 22 -6.24 -14.48 1.48
N ASP A 23 -6.86 -13.47 2.08
CA ASP A 23 -6.88 -13.31 3.53
C ASP A 23 -8.03 -14.14 4.11
N PHE A 24 -7.68 -15.09 4.96
CA PHE A 24 -8.60 -15.91 5.75
C PHE A 24 -8.79 -15.24 7.11
N VAL A 25 -9.87 -14.47 7.25
CA VAL A 25 -10.16 -13.67 8.44
C VAL A 25 -11.11 -14.44 9.34
N MET A 26 -10.66 -14.73 10.56
CA MET A 26 -11.47 -15.35 11.61
C MET A 26 -11.75 -14.33 12.71
N ASN A 27 -13.03 -14.05 12.93
CA ASN A 27 -13.45 -13.26 14.11
C ASN A 27 -13.78 -14.25 15.22
N MET A 28 -13.15 -14.08 16.38
CA MET A 28 -13.28 -15.00 17.50
C MET A 28 -13.34 -14.26 18.82
N TYR A 29 -13.93 -14.89 19.84
CA TYR A 29 -13.98 -14.31 21.17
C TYR A 29 -12.59 -14.24 21.82
N LYS A 30 -11.83 -15.34 21.71
CA LYS A 30 -10.45 -15.44 22.19
C LYS A 30 -9.66 -16.45 21.35
N LEU A 31 -8.34 -16.31 21.34
CA LEU A 31 -7.46 -17.36 20.82
C LEU A 31 -7.47 -18.58 21.75
N PRO A 32 -7.48 -19.82 21.20
CA PRO A 32 -7.28 -21.02 21.99
C PRO A 32 -5.86 -21.08 22.56
N GLU A 33 -5.74 -21.61 23.78
CA GLU A 33 -4.45 -21.97 24.37
C GLU A 33 -3.87 -23.23 23.69
N ALA A 34 -2.58 -23.47 23.91
CA ALA A 34 -1.93 -24.67 23.38
C ALA A 34 -2.64 -25.95 23.86
N GLY A 35 -3.17 -26.76 22.92
CA GLY A 35 -3.92 -27.98 23.21
C GLY A 35 -5.44 -27.76 23.45
N GLU A 36 -5.92 -26.52 23.44
CA GLU A 36 -7.35 -26.19 23.56
C GLU A 36 -8.03 -26.26 22.18
N THR A 37 -9.28 -26.75 22.17
CA THR A 37 -10.18 -26.63 21.01
C THR A 37 -11.36 -25.75 21.41
N VAL A 38 -11.55 -24.64 20.69
CA VAL A 38 -12.64 -23.70 20.91
C VAL A 38 -13.64 -23.81 19.77
N ILE A 39 -14.94 -23.90 20.11
CA ILE A 39 -16.01 -23.72 19.12
C ILE A 39 -16.49 -22.29 19.24
N ASP A 40 -16.31 -21.51 18.18
CA ASP A 40 -16.63 -20.09 18.13
C ASP A 40 -17.64 -19.79 17.01
N ASN A 41 -18.52 -18.82 17.24
CA ASN A 41 -19.56 -18.40 16.30
C ASN A 41 -19.29 -17.01 15.69
N GLY A 42 -18.08 -16.46 15.84
CA GLY A 42 -17.70 -15.13 15.40
C GLY A 42 -17.64 -14.94 13.88
N GLY A 43 -17.54 -16.04 13.13
CA GLY A 43 -17.57 -16.03 11.67
C GLY A 43 -16.22 -15.98 10.99
N VAL A 44 -16.24 -16.40 9.74
CA VAL A 44 -15.07 -16.53 8.86
C VAL A 44 -15.34 -15.80 7.56
N ALA A 45 -14.36 -15.05 7.07
CA ALA A 45 -14.40 -14.38 5.77
C ALA A 45 -13.15 -14.70 4.95
N TYR A 46 -13.34 -14.75 3.62
CA TYR A 46 -12.27 -14.82 2.64
C TYR A 46 -12.24 -13.50 1.89
N ILE A 47 -11.18 -12.73 2.05
CA ILE A 47 -11.07 -11.36 1.54
C ILE A 47 -9.85 -11.26 0.62
N PRO A 48 -9.97 -10.63 -0.55
CA PRO A 48 -8.80 -10.27 -1.34
C PRO A 48 -7.87 -9.38 -0.52
N GLY A 49 -6.62 -9.81 -0.35
CA GLY A 49 -5.61 -9.14 0.46
C GLY A 49 -4.25 -9.13 -0.23
N GLY A 50 -3.22 -8.84 0.57
CA GLY A 50 -1.88 -8.53 0.08
C GLY A 50 -1.75 -7.04 -0.24
N LYS A 51 -0.64 -6.45 0.17
CA LYS A 51 -0.44 -4.99 0.07
C LYS A 51 -0.33 -4.49 -1.37
N GLY A 52 0.21 -5.32 -2.27
CA GLY A 52 0.21 -5.02 -3.70
C GLY A 52 -1.20 -4.92 -4.26
N ALA A 53 -2.05 -5.89 -3.95
CA ALA A 53 -3.45 -5.91 -4.40
C ALA A 53 -4.25 -4.76 -3.78
N SER A 54 -4.09 -4.49 -2.47
CA SER A 54 -4.74 -3.36 -1.80
C SER A 54 -4.38 -2.02 -2.45
N ALA A 55 -3.11 -1.81 -2.76
CA ALA A 55 -2.66 -0.62 -3.49
C ALA A 55 -3.25 -0.55 -4.90
N ALA A 56 -3.24 -1.67 -5.66
CA ALA A 56 -3.80 -1.71 -7.00
C ALA A 56 -5.29 -1.35 -7.02
N ILE A 57 -6.06 -1.86 -6.06
CA ILE A 57 -7.47 -1.52 -5.86
C ILE A 57 -7.61 -0.03 -5.51
N ALA A 58 -6.77 0.49 -4.60
CA ALA A 58 -6.79 1.89 -4.19
C ALA A 58 -6.56 2.83 -5.40
N PHE A 59 -5.52 2.58 -6.18
CA PHE A 59 -5.23 3.37 -7.38
C PHE A 59 -6.38 3.33 -8.40
N SER A 60 -6.98 2.16 -8.62
CA SER A 60 -8.12 2.02 -9.53
C SER A 60 -9.33 2.84 -9.06
N ARG A 61 -9.71 2.73 -7.78
CA ARG A 61 -10.83 3.49 -7.20
C ARG A 61 -10.62 4.99 -7.24
N LEU A 62 -9.38 5.43 -7.11
CA LEU A 62 -8.97 6.83 -7.20
C LEU A 62 -8.80 7.33 -8.66
N GLY A 63 -9.20 6.54 -9.64
CA GLY A 63 -9.26 6.93 -11.05
C GLY A 63 -7.96 6.81 -11.82
N ALA A 64 -6.95 6.13 -11.30
CA ALA A 64 -5.74 5.80 -12.06
C ALA A 64 -6.00 4.68 -13.08
N GLU A 65 -5.15 4.61 -14.10
CA GLU A 65 -4.93 3.38 -14.86
C GLU A 65 -4.00 2.49 -14.02
N SER A 66 -4.59 1.64 -13.15
CA SER A 66 -3.88 0.76 -12.25
C SER A 66 -3.45 -0.50 -12.99
N VAL A 67 -2.14 -0.69 -13.18
CA VAL A 67 -1.55 -1.88 -13.81
C VAL A 67 -0.93 -2.73 -12.72
N PHE A 68 -1.49 -3.92 -12.49
CA PHE A 68 -1.05 -4.80 -11.41
C PHE A 68 -0.18 -5.94 -11.90
N CYS A 69 1.07 -5.97 -11.44
CA CYS A 69 2.03 -7.03 -11.66
C CYS A 69 2.16 -7.87 -10.38
N ALA A 70 1.71 -9.11 -10.44
CA ALA A 70 1.69 -10.05 -9.34
C ALA A 70 1.80 -11.50 -9.83
N LYS A 71 1.94 -12.45 -8.90
CA LYS A 71 1.92 -13.86 -9.22
C LYS A 71 0.92 -14.61 -8.33
N LEU A 72 0.04 -15.41 -8.93
CA LEU A 72 -0.98 -16.21 -8.27
C LEU A 72 -0.69 -17.70 -8.51
N GLY A 73 -1.14 -18.57 -7.64
CA GLY A 73 -1.09 -20.02 -7.87
C GLY A 73 -2.19 -20.48 -8.83
N ALA A 74 -1.96 -21.63 -9.50
CA ALA A 74 -2.96 -22.32 -10.33
C ALA A 74 -3.98 -23.09 -9.45
N ASP A 75 -4.49 -22.46 -8.40
CA ASP A 75 -5.44 -23.03 -7.46
C ASP A 75 -6.77 -22.22 -7.41
N ILE A 76 -7.73 -22.71 -6.63
CA ILE A 76 -9.04 -22.08 -6.51
C ILE A 76 -8.95 -20.67 -5.91
N HIS A 77 -7.95 -20.39 -5.08
CA HIS A 77 -7.74 -19.07 -4.47
C HIS A 77 -7.23 -18.08 -5.50
N GLY A 78 -6.23 -18.48 -6.30
CA GLY A 78 -5.73 -17.68 -7.41
C GLY A 78 -6.80 -17.37 -8.45
N GLN A 79 -7.62 -18.36 -8.79
CA GLN A 79 -8.73 -18.15 -9.73
C GLN A 79 -9.78 -17.15 -9.19
N LYS A 80 -10.12 -17.24 -7.89
CA LYS A 80 -11.04 -16.29 -7.25
C LYS A 80 -10.49 -14.87 -7.26
N LEU A 81 -9.23 -14.69 -6.90
CA LEU A 81 -8.57 -13.38 -6.89
C LEU A 81 -8.49 -12.79 -8.30
N TYR A 82 -8.07 -13.59 -9.28
CA TYR A 82 -7.97 -13.14 -10.67
C TYR A 82 -9.34 -12.68 -11.22
N ASN A 83 -10.39 -13.45 -10.97
CA ASN A 83 -11.75 -13.07 -11.38
C ASN A 83 -12.20 -11.79 -10.69
N TYR A 84 -11.98 -11.66 -9.38
CA TYR A 84 -12.30 -10.44 -8.63
C TYR A 84 -11.60 -9.22 -9.21
N TYR A 85 -10.30 -9.30 -9.54
CA TYR A 85 -9.57 -8.19 -10.12
C TYR A 85 -10.13 -7.78 -11.49
N LYS A 86 -10.54 -8.73 -12.30
CA LYS A 86 -11.22 -8.46 -13.59
C LYS A 86 -12.57 -7.78 -13.38
N GLU A 87 -13.37 -8.26 -12.43
CA GLU A 87 -14.70 -7.71 -12.13
C GLU A 87 -14.63 -6.25 -11.69
N ILE A 88 -13.62 -5.88 -10.90
CA ILE A 88 -13.41 -4.48 -10.46
C ILE A 88 -12.63 -3.64 -11.48
N GLY A 89 -12.34 -4.18 -12.67
CA GLY A 89 -11.72 -3.45 -13.78
C GLY A 89 -10.22 -3.19 -13.65
N LEU A 90 -9.48 -3.97 -12.85
CA LEU A 90 -8.02 -3.88 -12.83
C LEU A 90 -7.42 -4.41 -14.14
N ASN A 91 -6.34 -3.77 -14.59
CA ASN A 91 -5.52 -4.33 -15.66
C ASN A 91 -4.72 -5.52 -15.12
N THR A 92 -5.15 -6.74 -15.51
CA THR A 92 -4.58 -8.01 -15.07
C THR A 92 -3.59 -8.63 -16.06
N ALA A 93 -3.17 -7.91 -17.10
CA ALA A 93 -2.30 -8.42 -18.17
C ALA A 93 -0.96 -8.96 -17.63
N TYR A 94 -0.49 -8.40 -16.52
CA TYR A 94 0.79 -8.75 -15.89
C TYR A 94 0.64 -9.60 -14.61
N ILE A 95 -0.55 -10.13 -14.36
CA ILE A 95 -0.74 -11.16 -13.34
C ILE A 95 -0.37 -12.51 -13.95
N LYS A 96 0.66 -13.15 -13.42
CA LYS A 96 1.12 -14.47 -13.88
C LYS A 96 0.61 -15.57 -12.98
N VAL A 97 0.50 -16.78 -13.54
CA VAL A 97 0.05 -17.97 -12.81
C VAL A 97 1.23 -18.92 -12.63
N ASP A 98 1.43 -19.36 -11.38
CA ASP A 98 2.39 -20.40 -11.02
C ASP A 98 1.66 -21.73 -10.89
N HIS A 99 2.17 -22.76 -11.56
CA HIS A 99 1.53 -24.09 -11.56
C HIS A 99 2.03 -24.99 -10.43
N ASP A 100 3.14 -24.64 -9.80
CA ASP A 100 3.81 -25.49 -8.80
C ASP A 100 3.66 -24.92 -7.38
N THR A 101 3.37 -23.62 -7.24
CA THR A 101 3.30 -22.95 -5.96
C THR A 101 1.89 -22.42 -5.70
N PRO A 102 1.29 -22.66 -4.53
CA PRO A 102 -0.05 -22.15 -4.20
C PRO A 102 -0.08 -20.64 -4.10
N THR A 103 -1.28 -20.08 -4.26
CA THR A 103 -1.55 -18.65 -4.04
C THR A 103 -1.15 -18.22 -2.63
N GLY A 104 -0.67 -16.99 -2.49
CA GLY A 104 -0.37 -16.39 -1.18
C GLY A 104 -1.61 -16.39 -0.28
N LEU A 105 -1.41 -16.69 1.00
CA LEU A 105 -2.46 -16.78 2.01
C LEU A 105 -2.07 -15.99 3.25
N ALA A 106 -2.98 -15.21 3.80
CA ALA A 106 -2.84 -14.68 5.15
C ALA A 106 -3.94 -15.27 6.05
N VAL A 107 -3.55 -15.73 7.24
CA VAL A 107 -4.51 -16.08 8.30
C VAL A 107 -4.55 -14.92 9.27
N VAL A 108 -5.71 -14.27 9.39
CA VAL A 108 -5.91 -13.10 10.24
C VAL A 108 -6.88 -13.47 11.34
N LEU A 109 -6.41 -13.43 12.57
CA LEU A 109 -7.17 -13.75 13.78
C LEU A 109 -7.55 -12.43 14.47
N LYS A 110 -8.86 -12.14 14.57
CA LYS A 110 -9.39 -10.94 15.24
C LYS A 110 -10.13 -11.35 16.50
N GLU A 111 -9.66 -10.89 17.65
CA GLU A 111 -10.29 -11.15 18.95
C GLU A 111 -11.36 -10.10 19.26
N GLY A 112 -12.29 -10.45 20.15
CA GLY A 112 -13.41 -9.58 20.52
C GLY A 112 -13.02 -8.26 21.18
N ASP A 113 -11.81 -8.14 21.71
CA ASP A 113 -11.22 -6.90 22.25
C ASP A 113 -10.60 -6.00 21.19
N GLY A 114 -10.63 -6.41 19.91
CA GLY A 114 -10.01 -5.69 18.78
C GLY A 114 -8.56 -6.07 18.50
N THR A 115 -7.96 -6.96 19.30
CA THR A 115 -6.61 -7.47 19.03
C THR A 115 -6.61 -8.27 17.73
N SER A 116 -5.61 -8.06 16.89
CA SER A 116 -5.44 -8.78 15.63
C SER A 116 -4.03 -9.37 15.53
N ARG A 117 -3.97 -10.62 15.07
CA ARG A 117 -2.73 -11.31 14.74
C ARG A 117 -2.83 -11.89 13.35
N SER A 118 -1.74 -11.88 12.61
CA SER A 118 -1.72 -12.46 11.27
C SER A 118 -0.46 -13.29 11.03
N VAL A 119 -0.62 -14.34 10.24
CA VAL A 119 0.47 -15.14 9.69
C VAL A 119 0.32 -15.14 8.18
N VAL A 120 1.38 -14.78 7.47
CA VAL A 120 1.38 -14.71 6.00
C VAL A 120 2.22 -15.84 5.43
N PHE A 121 1.65 -16.57 4.50
CA PHE A 121 2.33 -17.56 3.66
C PHE A 121 2.48 -16.95 2.27
N PRO A 122 3.69 -16.56 1.84
CA PRO A 122 3.89 -15.84 0.59
C PRO A 122 3.41 -16.59 -0.65
N GLY A 123 3.55 -17.92 -0.67
CA GLY A 123 3.15 -18.72 -1.82
C GLY A 123 3.75 -18.19 -3.12
N ALA A 124 2.93 -18.09 -4.16
CA ALA A 124 3.35 -17.62 -5.48
C ALA A 124 3.96 -16.21 -5.49
N ASN A 125 3.67 -15.35 -4.49
CA ASN A 125 4.34 -14.04 -4.38
C ASN A 125 5.86 -14.18 -4.28
N ALA A 126 6.35 -15.25 -3.66
CA ALA A 126 7.78 -15.53 -3.54
C ALA A 126 8.43 -16.00 -4.86
N GLN A 127 7.62 -16.31 -5.87
CA GLN A 127 8.06 -16.80 -7.17
C GLN A 127 8.05 -15.70 -8.25
N LEU A 128 7.92 -14.43 -7.88
CA LEU A 128 8.05 -13.32 -8.81
C LEU A 128 9.49 -13.29 -9.36
N THR A 129 9.64 -13.06 -10.67
CA THR A 129 10.95 -13.07 -11.34
C THR A 129 11.24 -11.74 -12.03
N THR A 130 12.51 -11.53 -12.37
CA THR A 130 12.95 -10.33 -13.09
C THR A 130 12.30 -10.24 -14.48
N GLU A 131 12.07 -11.36 -15.15
CA GLU A 131 11.44 -11.41 -16.47
C GLU A 131 10.00 -10.88 -16.41
N ILE A 132 9.23 -11.31 -15.40
CA ILE A 132 7.86 -10.81 -15.18
C ILE A 132 7.85 -9.31 -14.92
N ILE A 133 8.83 -8.84 -14.13
CA ILE A 133 9.00 -7.41 -13.85
C ILE A 133 9.30 -6.63 -15.13
N LEU A 134 10.26 -7.09 -15.94
CA LEU A 134 10.64 -6.42 -17.19
C LEU A 134 9.45 -6.34 -18.16
N GLU A 135 8.71 -7.42 -18.32
CA GLU A 135 7.49 -7.45 -19.13
C GLU A 135 6.45 -6.43 -18.63
N ALA A 136 6.27 -6.28 -17.31
CA ALA A 136 5.31 -5.33 -16.76
C ALA A 136 5.64 -3.87 -17.10
N PHE A 137 6.90 -3.52 -17.29
CA PHE A 137 7.30 -2.17 -17.73
C PHE A 137 6.95 -1.85 -19.19
N GLU A 138 6.51 -2.82 -19.99
CA GLU A 138 6.01 -2.59 -21.36
C GLU A 138 4.72 -1.75 -21.36
N CYS A 139 4.01 -1.67 -20.21
CA CYS A 139 2.86 -0.77 -20.07
C CYS A 139 3.23 0.72 -20.11
N ASN A 140 4.50 1.10 -20.09
CA ASN A 140 4.98 2.48 -20.07
C ASN A 140 4.32 3.31 -18.93
N PRO A 141 4.58 3.01 -17.66
CA PRO A 141 3.92 3.65 -16.53
C PRO A 141 4.45 5.07 -16.28
N ASP A 142 3.58 5.96 -15.78
CA ASP A 142 3.96 7.29 -15.25
C ASP A 142 4.65 7.19 -13.88
N ALA A 143 4.43 6.11 -13.15
CA ALA A 143 5.05 5.85 -11.85
C ALA A 143 5.12 4.36 -11.52
N LEU A 144 6.11 3.98 -10.71
CA LEU A 144 6.22 2.67 -10.07
C LEU A 144 5.84 2.78 -8.60
N TYR A 145 4.95 1.87 -8.13
CA TYR A 145 4.60 1.71 -6.74
C TYR A 145 5.05 0.34 -6.23
N LEU A 146 5.73 0.30 -5.09
CA LEU A 146 6.30 -0.89 -4.46
C LEU A 146 5.98 -0.97 -2.97
N GLY A 147 5.89 -2.21 -2.47
CA GLY A 147 5.98 -2.57 -1.05
C GLY A 147 7.00 -3.69 -0.86
N PHE A 148 7.18 -4.17 0.37
CA PHE A 148 8.19 -5.18 0.69
C PHE A 148 7.58 -6.59 0.94
N GLU A 149 6.34 -6.83 0.55
CA GLU A 149 5.71 -8.16 0.68
C GLU A 149 6.07 -9.14 -0.46
N ILE A 150 6.99 -8.79 -1.32
CA ILE A 150 7.59 -9.66 -2.34
C ILE A 150 9.09 -9.81 -2.05
N PRO A 151 9.80 -10.77 -2.65
CA PRO A 151 11.23 -10.93 -2.42
C PRO A 151 12.00 -9.64 -2.64
N TYR A 152 12.78 -9.21 -1.65
CA TYR A 152 13.49 -7.92 -1.70
C TYR A 152 14.40 -7.74 -2.92
N PRO A 153 15.09 -8.79 -3.42
CA PRO A 153 15.82 -8.66 -4.70
C PRO A 153 14.93 -8.23 -5.87
N MET A 154 13.65 -8.62 -5.87
CA MET A 154 12.68 -8.21 -6.91
C MET A 154 12.24 -6.77 -6.74
N VAL A 155 12.09 -6.29 -5.50
CA VAL A 155 11.85 -4.86 -5.22
C VAL A 155 13.00 -4.01 -5.76
N VAL A 156 14.24 -4.41 -5.47
CA VAL A 156 15.45 -3.71 -5.94
C VAL A 156 15.56 -3.75 -7.47
N ALA A 157 15.26 -4.90 -8.09
CA ALA A 157 15.28 -5.04 -9.55
C ALA A 157 14.25 -4.11 -10.21
N ALA A 158 13.01 -4.11 -9.74
CA ALA A 158 11.94 -3.22 -10.23
C ALA A 158 12.31 -1.75 -10.08
N ALA A 159 12.83 -1.37 -8.92
CA ALA A 159 13.27 0.00 -8.66
C ALA A 159 14.40 0.43 -9.61
N LYS A 160 15.39 -0.43 -9.87
CA LYS A 160 16.47 -0.15 -10.81
C LYS A 160 15.97 0.00 -12.25
N VAL A 161 15.02 -0.83 -12.69
CA VAL A 161 14.39 -0.69 -14.02
C VAL A 161 13.67 0.65 -14.13
N ALA A 162 12.86 1.02 -13.14
CA ALA A 162 12.18 2.31 -13.13
C ALA A 162 13.17 3.49 -13.19
N ALA A 163 14.21 3.47 -12.36
CA ALA A 163 15.24 4.50 -12.35
C ALA A 163 15.95 4.63 -13.69
N SER A 164 16.29 3.52 -14.36
CA SER A 164 16.93 3.54 -15.69
C SER A 164 16.04 4.14 -16.77
N LYS A 165 14.72 4.13 -16.58
CA LYS A 165 13.72 4.71 -17.48
C LYS A 165 13.27 6.11 -17.06
N GLY A 166 13.80 6.67 -15.96
CA GLY A 166 13.38 7.96 -15.42
C GLY A 166 11.98 7.98 -14.84
N ILE A 167 11.44 6.80 -14.48
CA ILE A 167 10.10 6.63 -13.88
C ILE A 167 10.20 6.86 -12.38
N PRO A 168 9.41 7.79 -11.79
CA PRO A 168 9.41 8.05 -10.35
C PRO A 168 8.94 6.84 -9.56
N ILE A 169 9.61 6.60 -8.42
CA ILE A 169 9.40 5.42 -7.58
C ILE A 169 8.76 5.85 -6.27
N PHE A 170 7.64 5.22 -5.92
CA PHE A 170 6.92 5.40 -4.67
C PHE A 170 6.95 4.09 -3.89
N ILE A 171 7.45 4.14 -2.65
CA ILE A 171 7.54 2.98 -1.77
C ILE A 171 6.62 3.18 -0.57
N ASP A 172 5.65 2.29 -0.39
CA ASP A 172 4.98 2.07 0.89
C ASP A 172 5.77 0.99 1.63
N ALA A 173 6.24 1.32 2.83
CA ALA A 173 7.17 0.46 3.56
C ALA A 173 6.50 -0.76 4.24
N THR A 174 5.41 -1.25 3.66
CA THR A 174 4.68 -2.42 4.15
C THR A 174 5.59 -3.63 4.26
N ALA A 175 5.45 -4.39 5.36
CA ALA A 175 6.32 -5.51 5.70
C ALA A 175 7.81 -5.14 5.86
N ALA A 176 8.09 -3.89 6.25
CA ALA A 176 9.44 -3.43 6.54
C ALA A 176 10.11 -4.29 7.62
N SER A 177 11.38 -4.55 7.44
CA SER A 177 12.24 -5.29 8.37
C SER A 177 13.60 -4.63 8.47
N LYS A 178 14.23 -4.75 9.64
CA LYS A 178 15.60 -4.28 9.87
C LYS A 178 16.65 -4.95 8.97
N GLU A 179 16.29 -6.08 8.36
CA GLU A 179 17.16 -6.85 7.47
C GLU A 179 17.21 -6.27 6.04
N LEU A 180 16.31 -5.33 5.71
CA LEU A 180 16.28 -4.70 4.39
C LEU A 180 17.42 -3.69 4.24
N ASP A 181 18.30 -3.94 3.29
CA ASP A 181 19.37 -2.99 2.92
C ASP A 181 18.84 -1.94 1.94
N LEU A 182 18.32 -0.83 2.48
CA LEU A 182 17.78 0.26 1.68
C LEU A 182 18.82 0.95 0.79
N GLU A 183 20.12 0.75 1.03
CA GLU A 183 21.19 1.33 0.20
C GLU A 183 21.26 0.71 -1.20
N LEU A 184 20.70 -0.51 -1.37
CA LEU A 184 20.57 -1.19 -2.66
C LEU A 184 19.55 -0.52 -3.59
N LEU A 185 18.63 0.29 -3.04
CA LEU A 185 17.64 1.02 -3.82
C LEU A 185 18.29 2.18 -4.59
N PRO A 186 17.83 2.47 -5.83
CA PRO A 186 18.13 3.74 -6.49
C PRO A 186 17.44 4.90 -5.76
N PRO A 187 17.68 6.16 -6.13
CA PRO A 187 16.91 7.28 -5.59
C PRO A 187 15.40 7.08 -5.75
N VAL A 188 14.67 7.33 -4.65
CA VAL A 188 13.21 7.12 -4.54
C VAL A 188 12.52 8.49 -4.46
N GLU A 189 11.41 8.67 -5.15
CA GLU A 189 10.66 9.93 -5.11
C GLU A 189 9.96 10.14 -3.77
N VAL A 190 9.23 9.11 -3.30
CA VAL A 190 8.57 9.12 -1.98
C VAL A 190 8.76 7.76 -1.30
N PHE A 191 9.18 7.79 -0.04
CA PHE A 191 9.24 6.64 0.86
C PHE A 191 8.26 6.85 2.03
N SER A 192 7.24 6.00 2.14
CA SER A 192 6.12 6.22 3.06
C SER A 192 5.95 5.06 4.06
N PRO A 193 6.65 5.09 5.20
CA PRO A 193 6.40 4.15 6.30
C PRO A 193 5.25 4.61 7.20
N ASN A 194 4.66 3.69 7.96
CA ASN A 194 3.95 4.00 9.20
C ASN A 194 4.93 4.04 10.40
N GLU A 195 4.43 4.24 11.62
CA GLU A 195 5.25 4.36 12.82
C GLU A 195 6.01 3.06 13.14
N GLN A 196 5.33 1.91 13.00
CA GLN A 196 5.94 0.61 13.26
C GLN A 196 6.98 0.24 12.20
N GLU A 197 6.67 0.50 10.93
CA GLU A 197 7.59 0.30 9.81
C GLU A 197 8.84 1.18 9.94
N ALA A 198 8.66 2.42 10.39
CA ALA A 198 9.79 3.31 10.68
C ALA A 198 10.65 2.79 11.83
N LEU A 199 10.04 2.24 12.89
CA LEU A 199 10.75 1.58 13.99
C LEU A 199 11.56 0.38 13.49
N GLU A 200 10.95 -0.50 12.69
CA GLU A 200 11.64 -1.68 12.14
C GLU A 200 12.86 -1.30 11.28
N LEU A 201 12.72 -0.27 10.44
CA LEU A 201 13.79 0.17 9.54
C LEU A 201 14.92 0.93 10.23
N THR A 202 14.63 1.62 11.35
CA THR A 202 15.57 2.58 11.93
C THR A 202 15.91 2.33 13.41
N GLY A 203 15.12 1.51 14.10
CA GLY A 203 15.17 1.37 15.55
C GLY A 203 14.60 2.57 16.31
N ILE A 204 13.93 3.52 15.62
CA ILE A 204 13.40 4.76 16.21
C ILE A 204 11.89 4.79 16.04
N LEU A 205 11.14 4.75 17.15
CA LEU A 205 9.68 4.94 17.12
C LEU A 205 9.36 6.45 17.03
N PRO A 206 8.66 6.90 15.96
CA PRO A 206 8.40 8.33 15.70
C PRO A 206 7.20 8.87 16.49
N THR A 207 7.34 8.96 17.83
CA THR A 207 6.30 9.43 18.76
C THR A 207 6.28 10.93 18.98
N SER A 208 7.37 11.61 18.70
CA SER A 208 7.52 13.07 18.80
C SER A 208 8.04 13.65 17.49
N MET A 209 8.03 14.98 17.38
CA MET A 209 8.62 15.68 16.22
C MET A 209 10.11 15.35 16.07
N GLU A 210 10.85 15.31 17.18
CA GLU A 210 12.29 15.00 17.17
C GLU A 210 12.53 13.56 16.68
N THR A 211 11.83 12.58 17.25
CA THR A 211 12.01 11.18 16.86
C THR A 211 11.51 10.92 15.44
N SER A 212 10.46 11.61 14.99
CA SER A 212 9.99 11.54 13.60
C SER A 212 11.03 12.09 12.63
N LEU A 213 11.67 13.21 12.96
CA LEU A 213 12.75 13.76 12.13
C LEU A 213 13.97 12.82 12.09
N ARG A 214 14.37 12.27 13.21
CA ARG A 214 15.49 11.32 13.29
C ARG A 214 15.24 10.06 12.45
N ALA A 215 14.04 9.49 12.57
CA ALA A 215 13.63 8.34 11.76
C ALA A 215 13.60 8.68 10.26
N ALA A 216 13.00 9.80 9.88
CA ALA A 216 12.93 10.26 8.50
C ALA A 216 14.33 10.50 7.89
N LEU A 217 15.25 11.12 8.63
CA LEU A 217 16.64 11.33 8.20
C LEU A 217 17.38 10.01 7.99
N ALA A 218 17.19 9.04 8.90
CA ALA A 218 17.82 7.72 8.76
C ALA A 218 17.32 6.99 7.51
N ILE A 219 16.02 7.04 7.25
CA ILE A 219 15.40 6.45 6.05
C ILE A 219 15.89 7.18 4.79
N ALA A 220 15.81 8.52 4.75
CA ALA A 220 16.22 9.31 3.60
C ALA A 220 17.68 9.07 3.21
N ARG A 221 18.57 8.97 4.21
CA ARG A 221 20.00 8.71 3.98
C ARG A 221 20.24 7.37 3.31
N LYS A 222 19.58 6.30 3.79
CA LYS A 222 19.77 4.95 3.27
C LYS A 222 19.06 4.73 1.92
N SER A 223 17.80 5.14 1.82
CA SER A 223 16.97 4.93 0.62
C SER A 223 17.17 5.97 -0.47
N LYS A 224 17.94 7.03 -0.21
CA LYS A 224 18.11 8.18 -1.10
C LYS A 224 16.77 8.82 -1.50
N ALA A 225 15.77 8.70 -0.62
CA ALA A 225 14.44 9.24 -0.87
C ALA A 225 14.46 10.78 -0.88
N LYS A 226 13.82 11.36 -1.89
CA LYS A 226 13.62 12.82 -2.00
C LYS A 226 12.65 13.30 -0.92
N ASN A 227 11.60 12.52 -0.67
CA ASN A 227 10.60 12.78 0.34
C ASN A 227 10.40 11.54 1.23
N VAL A 228 10.41 11.72 2.54
CA VAL A 228 10.00 10.68 3.49
C VAL A 228 8.72 11.16 4.18
N VAL A 229 7.65 10.35 4.05
CA VAL A 229 6.32 10.66 4.60
C VAL A 229 5.94 9.60 5.63
N ILE A 230 6.08 9.90 6.92
CA ILE A 230 5.72 8.96 8.00
C ILE A 230 4.23 9.10 8.31
N LYS A 231 3.46 8.03 8.12
CA LYS A 231 2.04 7.94 8.49
C LYS A 231 1.93 7.74 10.00
N GLN A 232 1.25 8.64 10.71
CA GLN A 232 1.21 8.66 12.18
C GLN A 232 -0.21 8.49 12.74
N GLY A 233 -1.07 7.77 12.04
CA GLY A 233 -2.43 7.47 12.43
C GLY A 233 -3.24 8.74 12.76
N ALA A 234 -3.79 8.82 13.97
CA ALA A 234 -4.58 9.97 14.42
C ALA A 234 -3.79 11.29 14.50
N ARG A 235 -2.47 11.25 14.48
CA ARG A 235 -1.60 12.44 14.41
C ARG A 235 -1.43 12.97 12.98
N GLY A 236 -1.87 12.20 11.96
CA GLY A 236 -1.75 12.55 10.55
C GLY A 236 -0.44 12.09 9.92
N ALA A 237 0.32 12.97 9.30
CA ALA A 237 1.54 12.63 8.61
C ALA A 237 2.69 13.61 8.93
N PHE A 238 3.92 13.06 8.95
CA PHE A 238 5.15 13.82 9.06
C PHE A 238 5.92 13.74 7.74
N LEU A 239 6.33 14.88 7.21
CA LEU A 239 7.11 15.00 5.98
C LEU A 239 8.53 15.47 6.30
N TYR A 240 9.52 14.80 5.68
CA TYR A 240 10.85 15.36 5.44
C TYR A 240 11.09 15.42 3.92
N ASP A 241 11.32 16.61 3.38
CA ASP A 241 11.44 16.88 1.94
C ASP A 241 12.90 16.99 1.44
N GLY A 242 13.84 16.42 2.19
CA GLY A 242 15.27 16.49 1.92
C GLY A 242 15.94 17.76 2.47
N LYS A 243 15.17 18.77 2.88
CA LYS A 243 15.68 20.06 3.41
C LYS A 243 14.97 20.49 4.68
N ARG A 244 13.66 20.35 4.72
CA ARG A 244 12.78 20.82 5.80
C ARG A 244 11.85 19.69 6.21
N TYR A 245 11.24 19.85 7.35
CA TYR A 245 10.15 18.98 7.80
C TYR A 245 8.88 19.77 8.07
N ASN A 246 7.75 19.09 7.94
CA ASN A 246 6.42 19.61 8.21
C ASN A 246 5.55 18.50 8.83
N THR A 247 4.58 18.90 9.62
CA THR A 247 3.52 18.01 10.11
C THR A 247 2.20 18.38 9.46
N PHE A 248 1.41 17.38 9.14
CA PHE A 248 0.08 17.51 8.54
C PHE A 248 -0.89 16.79 9.45
N PRO A 249 -1.75 17.50 10.19
CA PRO A 249 -2.70 16.88 11.09
C PRO A 249 -3.64 15.94 10.33
N ALA A 250 -4.09 14.90 11.00
CA ALA A 250 -5.12 14.03 10.43
C ALA A 250 -6.41 14.83 10.21
N VAL A 251 -7.09 14.49 9.14
CA VAL A 251 -8.45 15.00 8.91
C VAL A 251 -9.39 14.28 9.88
N ARG A 252 -10.24 15.06 10.55
CA ARG A 252 -11.19 14.49 11.51
C ARG A 252 -12.26 13.70 10.79
N ALA A 253 -12.43 12.46 11.20
CA ALA A 253 -13.54 11.61 10.78
C ALA A 253 -14.64 11.66 11.86
N ASP A 254 -15.90 11.67 11.45
CA ASP A 254 -17.04 11.72 12.39
C ASP A 254 -17.10 10.45 13.26
N LYS A 255 -16.78 9.31 12.67
CA LYS A 255 -16.76 8.01 13.34
C LYS A 255 -15.71 7.10 12.71
N MET A 256 -14.90 6.47 13.52
CA MET A 256 -14.02 5.39 13.08
C MET A 256 -14.79 4.06 13.15
N VAL A 257 -14.86 3.36 12.02
CA VAL A 257 -15.50 2.05 11.88
C VAL A 257 -14.45 0.95 11.72
N ASP A 258 -13.52 1.11 10.76
CA ASP A 258 -12.46 0.14 10.48
C ASP A 258 -11.23 0.86 9.92
N PRO A 259 -10.05 0.79 10.58
CA PRO A 259 -8.83 1.42 10.08
C PRO A 259 -8.14 0.65 8.95
N THR A 260 -8.68 -0.51 8.56
CA THR A 260 -8.11 -1.33 7.48
C THR A 260 -8.02 -0.52 6.18
N SER A 261 -6.93 -0.66 5.45
CA SER A 261 -6.63 0.03 4.18
C SER A 261 -6.52 1.56 4.24
N ALA A 262 -6.57 2.20 5.42
CA ALA A 262 -6.36 3.64 5.53
C ALA A 262 -4.97 4.07 5.03
N GLY A 263 -3.93 3.29 5.35
CA GLY A 263 -2.57 3.50 4.85
C GLY A 263 -2.47 3.34 3.34
N ASP A 264 -3.12 2.31 2.78
CA ASP A 264 -3.13 2.05 1.34
C ASP A 264 -3.85 3.20 0.60
N ALA A 265 -5.00 3.65 1.11
CA ALA A 265 -5.75 4.79 0.59
C ALA A 265 -4.94 6.09 0.65
N PHE A 266 -4.28 6.34 1.80
CA PHE A 266 -3.41 7.51 1.98
C PHE A 266 -2.29 7.53 0.93
N THR A 267 -1.52 6.43 0.84
CA THR A 267 -0.33 6.41 -0.02
C THR A 267 -0.71 6.45 -1.50
N ALA A 268 -1.78 5.75 -1.91
CA ALA A 268 -2.27 5.80 -3.28
C ALA A 268 -2.80 7.20 -3.67
N ALA A 269 -3.62 7.82 -2.82
CA ALA A 269 -4.16 9.17 -3.05
C ALA A 269 -3.05 10.23 -3.09
N MET A 270 -2.11 10.18 -2.14
CA MET A 270 -0.92 11.04 -2.13
C MET A 270 -0.10 10.87 -3.41
N THR A 271 0.17 9.65 -3.83
CA THR A 271 0.94 9.38 -5.06
C THR A 271 0.25 9.96 -6.29
N LEU A 272 -1.06 9.73 -6.45
CA LEU A 272 -1.80 10.25 -7.60
C LEU A 272 -1.86 11.77 -7.63
N GLU A 273 -2.13 12.40 -6.50
CA GLU A 273 -2.16 13.86 -6.42
C GLU A 273 -0.78 14.45 -6.70
N TYR A 274 0.30 13.82 -6.20
CA TYR A 274 1.67 14.23 -6.50
C TYR A 274 1.97 14.21 -8.00
N LEU A 275 1.53 13.16 -8.69
CA LEU A 275 1.71 13.03 -10.15
C LEU A 275 0.87 14.03 -10.96
N ARG A 276 -0.24 14.50 -10.40
CA ARG A 276 -1.19 15.41 -11.07
C ARG A 276 -0.87 16.88 -10.84
N ASN A 277 -0.34 17.21 -9.66
CA ASN A 277 -0.11 18.60 -9.24
C ASN A 277 1.31 19.13 -9.54
N GLY A 278 2.10 18.39 -10.34
CA GLY A 278 3.46 18.79 -10.69
C GLY A 278 4.50 18.55 -9.59
N GLY A 279 4.21 17.64 -8.64
CA GLY A 279 5.16 17.23 -7.60
C GLY A 279 5.07 18.02 -6.29
N ASP A 280 3.97 18.70 -6.01
CA ASP A 280 3.74 19.32 -4.71
C ASP A 280 3.36 18.26 -3.68
N ILE A 281 4.37 17.80 -2.93
CA ILE A 281 4.20 16.76 -1.91
C ILE A 281 3.31 17.22 -0.75
N LYS A 282 3.24 18.52 -0.46
CA LYS A 282 2.47 19.03 0.67
C LYS A 282 0.97 18.96 0.39
N GLU A 283 0.55 19.39 -0.79
CA GLU A 283 -0.84 19.24 -1.22
C GLU A 283 -1.20 17.75 -1.42
N ALA A 284 -0.28 16.95 -1.93
CA ALA A 284 -0.47 15.52 -2.07
C ALA A 284 -0.73 14.81 -0.72
N ILE A 285 0.00 15.18 0.35
CA ILE A 285 -0.21 14.63 1.70
C ILE A 285 -1.59 15.02 2.25
N LYS A 286 -2.04 16.26 2.04
CA LYS A 286 -3.38 16.69 2.46
C LYS A 286 -4.47 15.85 1.78
N TYR A 287 -4.31 15.59 0.49
CA TYR A 287 -5.23 14.76 -0.29
C TYR A 287 -5.23 13.31 0.24
N GLY A 288 -4.06 12.76 0.56
CA GLY A 288 -3.91 11.45 1.20
C GLY A 288 -4.60 11.38 2.58
N ASN A 289 -4.47 12.42 3.42
CA ASN A 289 -5.14 12.49 4.71
C ASN A 289 -6.68 12.45 4.58
N VAL A 290 -7.25 13.11 3.57
CA VAL A 290 -8.70 13.07 3.29
C VAL A 290 -9.10 11.65 2.87
N ALA A 291 -8.34 11.01 1.97
CA ALA A 291 -8.63 9.64 1.54
C ALA A 291 -8.64 8.67 2.74
N ALA A 292 -7.63 8.77 3.60
CA ALA A 292 -7.55 7.95 4.82
C ALA A 292 -8.73 8.21 5.77
N ALA A 293 -9.10 9.48 5.98
CA ALA A 293 -10.22 9.86 6.85
C ALA A 293 -11.55 9.29 6.36
N ILE A 294 -11.83 9.32 5.06
CA ILE A 294 -13.03 8.72 4.49
C ILE A 294 -12.98 7.18 4.63
N THR A 295 -11.82 6.58 4.36
CA THR A 295 -11.65 5.12 4.43
C THR A 295 -12.02 4.57 5.80
N ILE A 296 -11.54 5.16 6.89
CA ILE A 296 -11.80 4.65 8.25
C ILE A 296 -13.25 4.75 8.71
N THR A 297 -14.11 5.47 7.99
CA THR A 297 -15.54 5.57 8.30
C THR A 297 -16.36 4.40 7.78
N ARG A 298 -15.76 3.46 7.05
CA ARG A 298 -16.42 2.36 6.34
C ARG A 298 -15.80 1.03 6.72
N ALA A 299 -16.60 -0.02 6.77
CA ALA A 299 -16.11 -1.38 6.95
C ALA A 299 -15.58 -1.97 5.64
N GLY A 300 -14.58 -2.82 5.74
CA GLY A 300 -14.00 -3.57 4.62
C GLY A 300 -12.67 -3.02 4.12
N ALA A 301 -11.92 -3.86 3.41
CA ALA A 301 -10.61 -3.50 2.87
C ALA A 301 -10.74 -2.59 1.62
N GLY A 302 -10.65 -3.16 0.42
CA GLY A 302 -10.68 -2.38 -0.83
C GLY A 302 -11.97 -1.57 -1.05
N SER A 303 -13.13 -2.05 -0.54
CA SER A 303 -14.43 -1.37 -0.70
C SER A 303 -14.56 -0.09 0.14
N SER A 304 -13.80 0.05 1.22
CA SER A 304 -13.81 1.24 2.09
C SER A 304 -13.06 2.43 1.47
N ILE A 305 -12.15 2.19 0.54
CA ILE A 305 -11.35 3.22 -0.12
C ILE A 305 -12.26 4.14 -0.94
N PRO A 306 -12.16 5.47 -0.80
CA PRO A 306 -13.02 6.40 -1.53
C PRO A 306 -12.71 6.43 -3.04
N THR A 307 -13.66 6.95 -3.81
CA THR A 307 -13.40 7.37 -5.19
C THR A 307 -12.81 8.79 -5.22
N GLU A 308 -12.29 9.19 -6.37
CA GLU A 308 -11.81 10.56 -6.57
C GLU A 308 -12.91 11.60 -6.36
N GLU A 309 -14.13 11.30 -6.83
CA GLU A 309 -15.29 12.17 -6.66
C GLU A 309 -15.66 12.38 -5.20
N GLU A 310 -15.58 11.33 -4.38
CA GLU A 310 -15.87 11.40 -2.94
C GLU A 310 -14.84 12.28 -2.21
N ILE A 311 -13.55 12.17 -2.56
CA ILE A 311 -12.51 13.04 -1.99
C ILE A 311 -12.73 14.49 -2.41
N ASN A 312 -13.00 14.74 -3.69
CA ASN A 312 -13.25 16.09 -4.20
C ASN A 312 -14.51 16.73 -3.57
N ALA A 313 -15.56 15.93 -3.36
CA ALA A 313 -16.76 16.39 -2.65
C ALA A 313 -16.46 16.75 -1.18
N PHE A 314 -15.62 15.98 -0.51
CA PHE A 314 -15.19 16.27 0.87
C PHE A 314 -14.38 17.56 0.95
N LEU A 315 -13.50 17.82 -0.01
CA LEU A 315 -12.66 19.05 -0.05
C LEU A 315 -13.42 20.29 -0.43
N ALA A 316 -14.61 20.17 -1.04
CA ALA A 316 -15.46 21.29 -1.45
C ALA A 316 -16.37 21.80 -0.33
N ASN A 317 -16.53 21.04 0.76
CA ASN A 317 -17.33 21.37 1.95
C ASN A 317 -16.45 21.95 3.06
#